data_af68e3b7a48cf26f4b31de612e6c1d1a
#
_entry.id   af68e3b7a48cf26f4b31de612e6c1d1a
#
_cell.length_a   1.000
_cell.length_b   1.000
_cell.length_c   1.000
_cell.angle_alpha   90.00
_cell.angle_beta   90.00
_cell.angle_gamma   90.00
#
_symmetry.space_group_name_H-M   'P 1'
#
loop_
_entity.id
_entity.type
_entity.pdbx_description
1 polymer ?
#
loop_
_entity_poly.entity_id
_entity_poly.type
_entity_poly.pdbx_seq_one_letter_code
_entity_poly.pdbx_strand_id
1 'polypeptide(L)'
;TVDWSKGEIEREDLLAFYHPATLKKLEALRSWIADRAPLGADCVDPVADWIRMVAINRLSGHSPGFFSGRSMPPNQAVSVKAQLKINEKLGVSPPERDVAGIILKKTKTLLKDGCVPAQVRSSLHTAPAWDLPNIADSSVDLVVTSPPFLDIVQYASDNWLRCWFAGIEPESVAI
;
A
#
# COMPACT_ATOMS: atom_id res chain seq x y z
N THR A 1 14.65 -13.65 2.14
CA THR A 1 14.87 -12.74 0.97
C THR A 1 13.79 -12.97 -0.07
N VAL A 2 13.40 -11.90 -0.77
CA VAL A 2 12.48 -11.99 -1.92
C VAL A 2 13.20 -12.64 -3.09
N ASP A 3 12.60 -13.65 -3.68
CA ASP A 3 13.06 -14.22 -4.95
C ASP A 3 12.40 -13.47 -6.12
N TRP A 4 13.11 -12.48 -6.65
CA TRP A 4 12.62 -11.60 -7.70
C TRP A 4 12.36 -12.30 -9.05
N SER A 5 12.85 -13.53 -9.23
CA SER A 5 12.65 -14.31 -10.47
C SER A 5 11.28 -14.97 -10.54
N LYS A 6 10.57 -15.09 -9.41
CA LYS A 6 9.28 -15.81 -9.32
C LYS A 6 8.05 -14.96 -9.68
N GLY A 7 8.23 -13.67 -9.97
CA GLY A 7 7.10 -12.84 -10.33
C GLY A 7 6.56 -13.13 -11.72
N GLU A 8 5.30 -13.46 -11.79
CA GLU A 8 4.54 -13.61 -13.03
C GLU A 8 3.50 -12.50 -13.14
N ILE A 9 3.25 -12.01 -14.35
CA ILE A 9 2.25 -10.97 -14.57
C ILE A 9 0.87 -11.62 -14.64
N GLU A 10 0.10 -11.53 -13.58
CA GLU A 10 -1.28 -12.02 -13.53
C GLU A 10 -2.28 -10.98 -14.08
N ARG A 11 -1.98 -9.69 -13.90
CA ARG A 11 -2.81 -8.56 -14.27
C ARG A 11 -2.12 -7.70 -15.35
N GLU A 12 -2.32 -8.06 -16.63
CA GLU A 12 -1.74 -7.32 -17.77
C GLU A 12 -2.23 -5.87 -17.87
N ASP A 13 -3.42 -5.58 -17.38
CA ASP A 13 -3.98 -4.23 -17.34
C ASP A 13 -3.13 -3.26 -16.48
N LEU A 14 -2.36 -3.78 -15.52
CA LEU A 14 -1.43 -3.00 -14.71
C LEU A 14 -0.19 -2.51 -15.48
N LEU A 15 0.03 -2.99 -16.68
CA LEU A 15 1.06 -2.44 -17.58
C LEU A 15 0.76 -0.99 -17.98
N ALA A 16 -0.46 -0.51 -17.78
CA ALA A 16 -0.77 0.92 -17.85
C ALA A 16 0.00 1.76 -16.83
N PHE A 17 0.32 1.18 -15.67
CA PHE A 17 1.01 1.86 -14.56
C PHE A 17 2.49 1.50 -14.48
N TYR A 18 2.85 0.27 -14.80
CA TYR A 18 4.17 -0.29 -14.52
C TYR A 18 4.87 -0.81 -15.76
N HIS A 19 6.18 -0.61 -15.81
CA HIS A 19 7.02 -1.35 -16.76
C HIS A 19 6.94 -2.85 -16.48
N PRO A 20 6.98 -3.74 -17.49
CA PRO A 20 6.87 -5.19 -17.29
C PRO A 20 7.84 -5.75 -16.24
N ALA A 21 9.11 -5.33 -16.29
CA ALA A 21 10.11 -5.76 -15.30
C ALA A 21 9.79 -5.28 -13.87
N THR A 22 9.21 -4.08 -13.71
CA THR A 22 8.76 -3.56 -12.42
C THR A 22 7.56 -4.34 -11.91
N LEU A 23 6.57 -4.61 -12.77
CA LEU A 23 5.37 -5.35 -12.38
C LEU A 23 5.71 -6.77 -11.91
N LYS A 24 6.59 -7.48 -12.63
CA LYS A 24 7.10 -8.79 -12.18
C LYS A 24 7.71 -8.73 -10.79
N LYS A 25 8.52 -7.70 -10.50
CA LYS A 25 9.09 -7.50 -9.16
C LYS A 25 8.02 -7.22 -8.11
N LEU A 26 6.96 -6.47 -8.45
CA LEU A 26 5.84 -6.22 -7.54
C LEU A 26 5.04 -7.48 -7.24
N GLU A 27 4.79 -8.34 -8.24
CA GLU A 27 4.12 -9.64 -8.04
C GLU A 27 4.96 -10.58 -7.16
N ALA A 28 6.27 -10.68 -7.42
CA ALA A 28 7.17 -11.45 -6.55
C ALA A 28 7.15 -10.95 -5.10
N LEU A 29 7.16 -9.62 -4.91
CA LEU A 29 7.10 -9.01 -3.59
C LEU A 29 5.77 -9.26 -2.90
N ARG A 30 4.67 -9.12 -3.62
CA ARG A 30 3.30 -9.37 -3.16
C ARG A 30 3.13 -10.79 -2.64
N SER A 31 3.57 -11.79 -3.45
CA SER A 31 3.53 -13.20 -3.06
C SER A 31 4.40 -13.46 -1.82
N TRP A 32 5.62 -12.96 -1.81
CA TRP A 32 6.53 -13.11 -0.66
C TRP A 32 5.97 -12.51 0.64
N ILE A 33 5.27 -11.37 0.57
CA ILE A 33 4.62 -10.75 1.72
C ILE A 33 3.42 -11.58 2.17
N ALA A 34 2.61 -12.08 1.24
CA ALA A 34 1.43 -12.89 1.55
C ALA A 34 1.82 -14.16 2.32
N ASP A 35 2.93 -14.80 1.95
CA ASP A 35 3.43 -16.00 2.62
C ASP A 35 3.93 -15.74 4.05
N ARG A 36 4.53 -14.57 4.31
CA ARG A 36 5.19 -14.25 5.59
C ARG A 36 4.34 -13.47 6.58
N ALA A 37 3.46 -12.67 6.07
CA ALA A 37 2.58 -11.80 6.84
C ALA A 37 1.17 -11.84 6.26
N PRO A 38 0.48 -12.99 6.26
CA PRO A 38 -0.90 -13.07 5.80
C PRO A 38 -1.78 -12.15 6.64
N LEU A 39 -2.70 -11.45 5.97
CA LEU A 39 -3.63 -10.56 6.65
C LEU A 39 -4.55 -11.35 7.59
N GLY A 40 -4.78 -10.83 8.79
CA GLY A 40 -5.62 -11.48 9.81
C GLY A 40 -4.94 -12.62 10.58
N ALA A 41 -3.65 -12.88 10.34
CA ALA A 41 -2.90 -13.85 11.14
C ALA A 41 -2.52 -13.28 12.51
N ASP A 42 -2.53 -14.14 13.54
CA ASP A 42 -2.15 -13.75 14.91
C ASP A 42 -0.66 -13.42 15.06
N CYS A 43 0.17 -14.00 14.22
CA CYS A 43 1.61 -13.75 14.20
C CYS A 43 2.08 -13.51 12.76
N VAL A 44 2.69 -12.36 12.54
CA VAL A 44 3.24 -11.96 11.24
C VAL A 44 4.73 -11.62 11.35
N ASP A 45 5.45 -11.76 10.24
CA ASP A 45 6.83 -11.24 10.14
C ASP A 45 6.77 -9.70 10.12
N PRO A 46 7.24 -9.01 11.18
CA PRO A 46 7.12 -7.54 11.27
C PRO A 46 7.91 -6.82 10.19
N VAL A 47 8.95 -7.45 9.62
CA VAL A 47 9.72 -6.88 8.52
C VAL A 47 8.91 -6.96 7.22
N ALA A 48 8.25 -8.08 6.96
CA ALA A 48 7.38 -8.23 5.80
C ALA A 48 6.20 -7.27 5.88
N ASP A 49 5.62 -7.07 7.05
CA ASP A 49 4.50 -6.15 7.25
C ASP A 49 4.93 -4.68 7.12
N TRP A 50 6.11 -4.32 7.62
CA TRP A 50 6.73 -3.01 7.35
C TRP A 50 6.92 -2.77 5.86
N ILE A 51 7.46 -3.75 5.14
CA ILE A 51 7.67 -3.66 3.69
C ILE A 51 6.31 -3.50 2.97
N ARG A 52 5.27 -4.23 3.39
CA ARG A 52 3.90 -4.05 2.87
C ARG A 52 3.44 -2.60 3.01
N MET A 53 3.50 -2.04 4.20
CA MET A 53 3.10 -0.67 4.50
C MET A 53 3.85 0.34 3.62
N VAL A 54 5.16 0.19 3.49
CA VAL A 54 5.97 1.08 2.65
C VAL A 54 5.62 0.91 1.18
N ALA A 55 5.47 -0.33 0.69
CA ALA A 55 5.16 -0.61 -0.72
C ALA A 55 3.79 -0.06 -1.14
N ILE A 56 2.75 -0.29 -0.34
CA ILE A 56 1.40 0.25 -0.59
C ILE A 56 1.43 1.76 -0.82
N ASN A 57 2.24 2.48 -0.05
CA ASN A 57 2.39 3.93 -0.18
C ASN A 57 3.28 4.36 -1.37
N ARG A 58 3.83 3.43 -2.14
CA ARG A 58 4.68 3.70 -3.32
C ARG A 58 4.10 3.18 -4.63
N LEU A 59 2.91 2.58 -4.61
CA LEU A 59 2.30 1.97 -5.80
C LEU A 59 2.07 2.97 -6.92
N SER A 60 1.49 4.13 -6.64
CA SER A 60 1.19 5.14 -7.67
C SER A 60 1.63 6.54 -7.26
N GLY A 61 2.08 7.32 -8.22
CA GLY A 61 2.50 8.70 -8.01
C GLY A 61 3.18 9.29 -9.26
N HIS A 62 3.74 10.49 -9.12
CA HIS A 62 4.26 11.25 -10.25
C HIS A 62 5.78 11.45 -10.24
N SER A 63 6.47 10.86 -9.28
CA SER A 63 7.92 11.03 -9.13
C SER A 63 8.68 9.69 -9.20
N PRO A 64 10.00 9.71 -9.42
CA PRO A 64 10.83 8.49 -9.42
C PRO A 64 10.84 7.71 -8.09
N GLY A 65 10.29 8.29 -7.03
CA GLY A 65 10.12 7.61 -5.74
C GLY A 65 8.89 6.71 -5.65
N PHE A 66 8.14 6.55 -6.74
CA PHE A 66 7.01 5.62 -6.86
C PHE A 66 7.33 4.53 -7.88
N PHE A 67 6.65 3.39 -7.77
CA PHE A 67 6.85 2.26 -8.69
C PHE A 67 6.22 2.53 -10.06
N SER A 68 5.14 3.32 -10.12
CA SER A 68 4.44 3.62 -11.35
C SER A 68 5.22 4.58 -12.26
N GLY A 69 4.80 4.65 -13.51
CA GLY A 69 4.96 5.82 -14.33
C GLY A 69 4.22 7.03 -13.75
N ARG A 70 4.09 8.09 -14.52
CA ARG A 70 3.38 9.29 -14.04
C ARG A 70 1.89 9.00 -13.86
N SER A 71 1.42 9.03 -12.62
CA SER A 71 0.01 8.87 -12.25
C SER A 71 -0.43 10.02 -11.35
N MET A 72 -1.63 10.51 -11.57
CA MET A 72 -2.23 11.62 -10.84
C MET A 72 -3.67 11.24 -10.45
N PRO A 73 -4.15 11.58 -9.26
CA PRO A 73 -3.44 12.17 -8.12
C PRO A 73 -2.45 11.18 -7.46
N PRO A 74 -1.43 11.69 -6.74
CA PRO A 74 -0.52 10.81 -6.01
C PRO A 74 -1.25 10.06 -4.89
N ASN A 75 -0.82 8.81 -4.66
CA ASN A 75 -1.37 7.91 -3.64
C ASN A 75 -2.83 7.43 -3.86
N GLN A 76 -3.46 7.84 -4.95
CA GLN A 76 -4.78 7.38 -5.38
C GLN A 76 -4.67 6.98 -6.84
N ALA A 77 -4.83 5.70 -7.13
CA ALA A 77 -4.74 5.23 -8.50
C ALA A 77 -6.02 5.56 -9.26
N VAL A 78 -5.88 6.25 -10.38
CA VAL A 78 -6.97 6.40 -11.34
C VAL A 78 -7.30 5.03 -11.96
N SER A 79 -8.43 4.92 -12.65
CA SER A 79 -8.74 3.67 -13.38
C SER A 79 -7.70 3.38 -14.47
N VAL A 80 -7.55 2.12 -14.82
CA VAL A 80 -6.67 1.69 -15.93
C VAL A 80 -6.93 2.49 -17.21
N LYS A 81 -8.21 2.66 -17.58
CA LYS A 81 -8.61 3.43 -18.76
C LYS A 81 -8.16 4.89 -18.69
N ALA A 82 -8.24 5.51 -17.51
CA ALA A 82 -7.77 6.88 -17.30
C ALA A 82 -6.25 6.97 -17.38
N GLN A 83 -5.53 5.99 -16.83
CA GLN A 83 -4.07 5.93 -16.90
C GLN A 83 -3.57 5.78 -18.33
N LEU A 84 -4.20 4.94 -19.14
CA LEU A 84 -3.85 4.79 -20.56
C LEU A 84 -4.00 6.11 -21.32
N LYS A 85 -5.09 6.86 -21.09
CA LYS A 85 -5.28 8.19 -21.67
C LYS A 85 -4.20 9.20 -21.23
N ILE A 86 -3.76 9.13 -19.96
CA ILE A 86 -2.67 9.97 -19.45
C ILE A 86 -1.37 9.64 -20.18
N ASN A 87 -1.04 8.36 -20.32
CA ASN A 87 0.17 7.89 -21.00
C ASN A 87 0.18 8.33 -22.47
N GLU A 88 -0.94 8.13 -23.17
CA GLU A 88 -1.11 8.56 -24.56
C GLU A 88 -0.95 10.07 -24.71
N LYS A 89 -1.66 10.87 -23.90
CA LYS A 89 -1.60 12.32 -23.93
C LYS A 89 -0.17 12.88 -23.70
N LEU A 90 0.59 12.20 -22.86
CA LEU A 90 1.96 12.60 -22.52
C LEU A 90 3.02 11.96 -23.44
N GLY A 91 2.64 11.02 -24.29
CA GLY A 91 3.58 10.26 -25.14
C GLY A 91 4.60 9.49 -24.33
N VAL A 92 4.20 8.91 -23.16
CA VAL A 92 5.12 8.23 -22.25
C VAL A 92 4.68 6.79 -21.97
N SER A 93 5.67 5.93 -21.74
CA SER A 93 5.47 4.58 -21.18
C SER A 93 5.99 4.53 -19.75
N PRO A 94 5.43 3.65 -18.90
CA PRO A 94 5.95 3.47 -17.56
C PRO A 94 7.42 3.05 -17.57
N PRO A 95 8.32 3.77 -16.87
CA PRO A 95 9.73 3.41 -16.82
C PRO A 95 9.99 2.23 -15.88
N GLU A 96 11.07 1.49 -16.13
CA GLU A 96 11.54 0.50 -15.16
C GLU A 96 11.93 1.19 -13.84
N ARG A 97 11.57 0.55 -12.71
CA ARG A 97 11.86 1.06 -11.36
C ARG A 97 12.62 0.03 -10.53
N ASP A 98 13.54 0.51 -9.74
CA ASP A 98 14.20 -0.29 -8.71
C ASP A 98 13.28 -0.39 -7.47
N VAL A 99 12.47 -1.46 -7.43
CA VAL A 99 11.49 -1.69 -6.36
C VAL A 99 12.17 -1.76 -4.99
N ALA A 100 13.26 -2.52 -4.87
CA ALA A 100 13.99 -2.67 -3.61
C ALA A 100 14.62 -1.35 -3.17
N GLY A 101 15.27 -0.63 -4.06
CA GLY A 101 15.90 0.67 -3.77
C GLY A 101 14.89 1.72 -3.33
N ILE A 102 13.70 1.78 -3.94
CA ILE A 102 12.63 2.70 -3.54
C ILE A 102 12.16 2.39 -2.11
N ILE A 103 11.92 1.11 -1.79
CA ILE A 103 11.51 0.67 -0.45
C ILE A 103 12.58 1.02 0.58
N LEU A 104 13.85 0.67 0.32
CA LEU A 104 14.96 0.96 1.21
C LEU A 104 15.14 2.46 1.45
N LYS A 105 15.09 3.27 0.39
CA LYS A 105 15.19 4.73 0.49
C LYS A 105 14.07 5.30 1.35
N LYS A 106 12.83 4.85 1.14
CA LYS A 106 11.68 5.31 1.93
C LYS A 106 11.78 4.86 3.38
N THR A 107 12.18 3.61 3.64
CA THR A 107 12.42 3.07 4.98
C THR A 107 13.46 3.91 5.73
N LYS A 108 14.60 4.21 5.11
CA LYS A 108 15.62 5.10 5.71
C LYS A 108 15.06 6.48 6.07
N THR A 109 14.18 7.03 5.23
CA THR A 109 13.55 8.32 5.51
C THR A 109 12.57 8.25 6.68
N LEU A 110 11.80 7.17 6.77
CA LEU A 110 10.81 7.00 7.85
C LEU A 110 11.46 6.70 9.20
N LEU A 111 12.60 6.03 9.21
CA LEU A 111 13.33 5.65 10.42
C LEU A 111 14.49 6.59 10.79
N LYS A 112 14.64 7.73 10.10
CA LYS A 112 15.76 8.66 10.33
C LYS A 112 15.80 9.22 11.76
N ASP A 113 14.64 9.41 12.38
CA ASP A 113 14.49 9.97 13.73
C ASP A 113 14.46 8.86 14.81
N GLY A 114 14.78 7.62 14.42
CA GLY A 114 14.79 6.45 15.31
C GLY A 114 13.44 5.73 15.40
N CYS A 115 13.37 4.79 16.32
CA CYS A 115 12.15 4.06 16.66
C CYS A 115 11.44 4.69 17.83
N VAL A 116 10.14 4.41 17.97
CA VAL A 116 9.37 4.78 19.16
C VAL A 116 10.06 4.21 20.40
N PRO A 117 10.28 5.01 21.47
CA PRO A 117 10.89 4.51 22.69
C PRO A 117 10.18 3.28 23.25
N ALA A 118 10.94 2.30 23.73
CA ALA A 118 10.40 1.05 24.27
C ALA A 118 9.41 1.26 25.46
N GLN A 119 9.47 2.41 26.11
CA GLN A 119 8.57 2.78 27.21
C GLN A 119 7.15 3.16 26.73
N VAL A 120 6.99 3.50 25.45
CA VAL A 120 5.67 3.81 24.88
C VAL A 120 4.92 2.51 24.66
N ARG A 121 3.84 2.35 25.40
CA ARG A 121 2.92 1.23 25.20
C ARG A 121 1.92 1.61 24.12
N SER A 122 1.74 0.72 23.15
CA SER A 122 0.73 0.88 22.10
C SER A 122 -0.07 -0.41 21.98
N SER A 123 -1.35 -0.28 21.68
CA SER A 123 -2.17 -1.40 21.25
C SER A 123 -2.94 -1.01 19.99
N LEU A 124 -3.06 -1.96 19.08
CA LEU A 124 -3.76 -1.76 17.81
C LEU A 124 -5.02 -2.64 17.85
N HIS A 125 -6.16 -2.03 17.60
CA HIS A 125 -7.45 -2.70 17.58
C HIS A 125 -8.11 -2.51 16.23
N THR A 126 -8.67 -3.59 15.69
CA THR A 126 -9.53 -3.56 14.50
C THR A 126 -10.95 -3.82 14.97
N ALA A 127 -11.72 -2.73 15.14
CA ALA A 127 -13.10 -2.78 15.61
C ALA A 127 -13.84 -1.51 15.17
N PRO A 128 -15.17 -1.51 15.19
CA PRO A 128 -15.96 -0.29 15.04
C PRO A 128 -15.60 0.72 16.13
N ALA A 129 -15.53 2.02 15.80
CA ALA A 129 -15.13 3.05 16.75
C ALA A 129 -16.10 3.22 17.94
N TRP A 130 -17.31 2.72 17.81
CA TRP A 130 -18.34 2.74 18.86
C TRP A 130 -18.38 1.48 19.74
N ASP A 131 -17.55 0.48 19.41
CA ASP A 131 -17.46 -0.78 20.16
C ASP A 131 -16.01 -1.24 20.26
N LEU A 132 -15.36 -0.85 21.33
CA LEU A 132 -13.96 -1.13 21.63
C LEU A 132 -13.84 -1.93 22.93
N PRO A 133 -14.24 -3.21 22.95
CA PRO A 133 -14.39 -4.01 24.18
C PRO A 133 -13.06 -4.21 24.94
N ASN A 134 -11.93 -4.02 24.29
CA ASN A 134 -10.61 -4.15 24.91
C ASN A 134 -10.07 -2.84 25.52
N ILE A 135 -10.86 -1.76 25.48
CA ILE A 135 -10.53 -0.48 26.11
C ILE A 135 -11.45 -0.29 27.32
N ALA A 136 -10.88 -0.16 28.50
CA ALA A 136 -11.66 0.02 29.71
C ALA A 136 -12.39 1.36 29.72
N ASP A 137 -13.57 1.40 30.30
CA ASP A 137 -14.34 2.62 30.49
C ASP A 137 -13.53 3.67 31.26
N SER A 138 -13.67 4.92 30.85
CA SER A 138 -13.01 6.07 31.48
C SER A 138 -11.47 5.99 31.54
N SER A 139 -10.83 5.22 30.64
CA SER A 139 -9.37 5.03 30.59
C SER A 139 -8.66 5.89 29.53
N VAL A 140 -9.39 6.70 28.77
CA VAL A 140 -8.86 7.50 27.66
C VAL A 140 -8.96 8.98 28.00
N ASP A 141 -7.82 9.68 28.03
CA ASP A 141 -7.76 11.12 28.33
C ASP A 141 -7.91 11.98 27.07
N LEU A 142 -7.53 11.46 25.89
CA LEU A 142 -7.58 12.19 24.62
C LEU A 142 -7.98 11.27 23.47
N VAL A 143 -8.94 11.72 22.65
CA VAL A 143 -9.33 11.08 21.41
C VAL A 143 -8.97 12.00 20.25
N VAL A 144 -8.21 11.46 19.28
CA VAL A 144 -7.92 12.13 18.01
C VAL A 144 -8.44 11.22 16.90
N THR A 145 -9.34 11.74 16.05
CA THR A 145 -10.01 10.94 15.04
C THR A 145 -10.09 11.66 13.70
N SER A 146 -10.09 10.89 12.63
CA SER A 146 -10.39 11.35 11.27
C SER A 146 -11.45 10.39 10.70
N PRO A 147 -12.74 10.67 10.95
CA PRO A 147 -13.81 9.80 10.49
C PRO A 147 -13.87 9.78 8.95
N PRO A 148 -14.40 8.71 8.36
CA PRO A 148 -14.58 8.62 6.91
C PRO A 148 -15.55 9.70 6.41
N PHE A 149 -15.27 10.20 5.20
CA PHE A 149 -16.16 11.12 4.50
C PHE A 149 -17.23 10.31 3.76
N LEU A 150 -18.40 10.17 4.38
CA LEU A 150 -19.53 9.48 3.79
C LEU A 150 -20.01 10.23 2.52
N ASP A 151 -20.39 9.47 1.49
CA ASP A 151 -20.90 9.95 0.20
C ASP A 151 -19.95 10.81 -0.66
N ILE A 152 -18.75 11.12 -0.19
CA ILE A 152 -17.75 11.92 -0.91
C ILE A 152 -16.60 11.04 -1.43
N VAL A 153 -16.07 10.16 -0.59
CA VAL A 153 -14.94 9.30 -0.91
C VAL A 153 -15.41 7.91 -1.30
N GLN A 154 -15.04 7.47 -2.48
CA GLN A 154 -15.34 6.13 -2.98
C GLN A 154 -14.21 5.18 -2.55
N TYR A 155 -14.22 4.74 -1.30
CA TYR A 155 -13.11 4.00 -0.67
C TYR A 155 -12.69 2.77 -1.45
N ALA A 156 -13.62 1.98 -1.99
CA ALA A 156 -13.33 0.82 -2.80
C ALA A 156 -12.58 1.20 -4.09
N SER A 157 -13.14 2.15 -4.87
CA SER A 157 -12.55 2.57 -6.14
C SER A 157 -11.27 3.38 -5.97
N ASP A 158 -11.12 4.12 -4.88
CA ASP A 158 -9.93 4.93 -4.62
C ASP A 158 -8.73 4.09 -4.13
N ASN A 159 -9.02 2.94 -3.53
CA ASN A 159 -8.00 2.05 -2.99
C ASN A 159 -7.78 0.75 -3.80
N TRP A 160 -8.43 0.57 -4.94
CA TRP A 160 -8.41 -0.66 -5.72
C TRP A 160 -6.99 -1.21 -5.97
N LEU A 161 -6.02 -0.35 -6.27
CA LEU A 161 -4.63 -0.74 -6.53
C LEU A 161 -3.91 -1.16 -5.25
N ARG A 162 -4.23 -0.53 -4.12
CA ARG A 162 -3.72 -0.92 -2.79
C ARG A 162 -4.33 -2.25 -2.36
N CYS A 163 -5.62 -2.44 -2.60
CA CYS A 163 -6.32 -3.69 -2.34
C CYS A 163 -5.72 -4.84 -3.16
N TRP A 164 -5.50 -4.62 -4.48
CA TRP A 164 -4.80 -5.59 -5.31
C TRP A 164 -3.46 -6.00 -4.69
N PHE A 165 -2.61 -5.04 -4.31
CA PHE A 165 -1.29 -5.34 -3.75
C PHE A 165 -1.38 -6.05 -2.39
N ALA A 166 -2.35 -5.70 -1.57
CA ALA A 166 -2.57 -6.32 -0.27
C ALA A 166 -3.28 -7.68 -0.32
N GLY A 167 -3.83 -8.07 -1.46
CA GLY A 167 -4.66 -9.29 -1.58
C GLY A 167 -6.03 -9.15 -0.91
N ILE A 168 -6.62 -7.94 -0.97
CA ILE A 168 -7.93 -7.61 -0.39
C ILE A 168 -8.91 -7.32 -1.53
N GLU A 169 -10.14 -7.81 -1.42
CA GLU A 169 -11.22 -7.41 -2.32
C GLU A 169 -11.61 -5.96 -2.06
N PRO A 170 -11.62 -5.08 -3.10
CA PRO A 170 -11.91 -3.64 -2.91
C PRO A 170 -13.27 -3.38 -2.24
N GLU A 171 -14.26 -4.20 -2.51
CA GLU A 171 -15.61 -4.10 -1.95
C GLU A 171 -15.63 -4.31 -0.43
N SER A 172 -14.64 -5.01 0.12
CA SER A 172 -14.52 -5.23 1.57
C SER A 172 -14.11 -3.96 2.34
N VAL A 173 -13.61 -2.93 1.65
CA VAL A 173 -13.26 -1.63 2.23
C VAL A 173 -14.28 -0.54 1.91
N ALA A 174 -15.42 -0.90 1.33
CA ALA A 174 -16.55 0.01 1.16
C ALA A 174 -17.17 0.37 2.52
N ILE A 175 -17.58 1.63 2.68
CA ILE A 175 -18.23 2.17 3.88
C ILE A 175 -19.64 2.62 3.51
#